data_b1970f79805580e167834c03f6b45786
#
_entry.id   b1970f79805580e167834c03f6b45786
#
_cell.length_a   1.000
_cell.length_b   1.000
_cell.length_c   1.000
_cell.angle_alpha   90.00
_cell.angle_beta   90.00
_cell.angle_gamma   90.00
#
_symmetry.space_group_name_H-M   'P 1'
#
loop_
_entity.id
_entity.type
_entity.pdbx_description
1 polymer ?
#
loop_
_entity_poly.entity_id
_entity_poly.type
_entity_poly.pdbx_seq_one_letter_code
_entity_poly.pdbx_strand_id
1 'polypeptide(L)'
;MQTLTAEFLGKEVTLVDNNGVAYVAMREIVEGIGLAWKPQYKKLTEQWDKFNCYHMTTVAQDGKNREMLCIPIKKLNGWLFGLNPNKVRTDLKERLENYQEECFLALWDYWTEGIARRDEVKNKLALWKQKKAEYTQRAGERGKLLQQCKSEKQALERELLQIKQLDLFVNL
;
A
#
# COMPACT_ATOMS: atom_id res chain seq x y z
N MET A 1 -22.04 8.16 -5.91
CA MET A 1 -21.90 6.70 -5.94
C MET A 1 -21.88 6.27 -7.38
N GLN A 2 -20.83 5.63 -7.83
CA GLN A 2 -20.71 5.16 -9.21
C GLN A 2 -20.86 3.64 -9.18
N THR A 3 -21.76 3.10 -10.03
CA THR A 3 -21.98 1.66 -10.14
C THR A 3 -21.25 1.15 -11.36
N LEU A 4 -20.48 0.09 -11.19
CA LEU A 4 -19.73 -0.61 -12.22
C LEU A 4 -20.14 -2.08 -12.22
N THR A 5 -20.00 -2.76 -13.34
CA THR A 5 -20.14 -4.21 -13.43
C THR A 5 -18.79 -4.86 -13.65
N ALA A 6 -18.57 -6.01 -13.00
CA ALA A 6 -17.39 -6.84 -13.22
C ALA A 6 -17.82 -8.29 -13.41
N GLU A 7 -16.98 -9.07 -14.08
CA GLU A 7 -17.21 -10.51 -14.21
C GLU A 7 -16.57 -11.25 -13.04
N PHE A 8 -17.34 -12.12 -12.40
CA PHE A 8 -16.89 -13.01 -11.33
C PHE A 8 -17.38 -14.44 -11.59
N LEU A 9 -16.46 -15.35 -11.84
CA LEU A 9 -16.73 -16.77 -12.12
C LEU A 9 -17.78 -16.99 -13.26
N GLY A 10 -17.68 -16.17 -14.32
CA GLY A 10 -18.58 -16.24 -15.48
C GLY A 10 -19.94 -15.59 -15.28
N LYS A 11 -20.11 -14.77 -14.22
CA LYS A 11 -21.31 -13.96 -13.99
C LYS A 11 -20.96 -12.50 -13.76
N GLU A 12 -21.80 -11.62 -14.25
CA GLU A 12 -21.71 -10.21 -13.93
C GLU A 12 -22.11 -9.96 -12.46
N VAL A 13 -21.33 -9.15 -11.78
CA VAL A 13 -21.58 -8.72 -10.41
C VAL A 13 -21.52 -7.20 -10.31
N THR A 14 -22.36 -6.66 -9.46
CA THR A 14 -22.44 -5.23 -9.24
C THR A 14 -21.36 -4.76 -8.28
N LEU A 15 -20.55 -3.81 -8.73
CA LEU A 15 -19.60 -3.08 -7.93
C LEU A 15 -20.08 -1.67 -7.67
N VAL A 16 -19.88 -1.19 -6.45
CA VAL A 16 -20.24 0.17 -6.05
C VAL A 16 -19.00 0.86 -5.51
N ASP A 17 -18.62 1.97 -6.11
CA ASP A 17 -17.59 2.83 -5.53
C ASP A 17 -18.19 3.73 -4.46
N ASN A 18 -17.60 3.68 -3.28
CA ASN A 18 -17.93 4.56 -2.17
C ASN A 18 -16.64 5.17 -1.60
N ASN A 19 -16.41 6.43 -1.93
CA ASN A 19 -15.22 7.18 -1.50
C ASN A 19 -13.87 6.51 -1.83
N GLY A 20 -13.75 5.96 -3.05
CA GLY A 20 -12.54 5.29 -3.52
C GLY A 20 -12.36 3.86 -3.00
N VAL A 21 -13.37 3.32 -2.32
CA VAL A 21 -13.41 1.92 -1.90
C VAL A 21 -14.46 1.19 -2.73
N ALA A 22 -14.02 0.17 -3.46
CA ALA A 22 -14.92 -0.67 -4.24
C ALA A 22 -15.59 -1.72 -3.34
N TYR A 23 -16.91 -1.76 -3.38
CA TYR A 23 -17.77 -2.72 -2.71
C TYR A 23 -18.43 -3.65 -3.72
N VAL A 24 -18.70 -4.89 -3.32
CA VAL A 24 -19.41 -5.88 -4.14
C VAL A 24 -20.71 -6.30 -3.49
N ALA A 25 -21.77 -6.42 -4.30
CA ALA A 25 -23.07 -6.90 -3.86
C ALA A 25 -23.01 -8.41 -3.55
N MET A 26 -23.12 -8.78 -2.30
CA MET A 26 -22.87 -10.15 -1.84
C MET A 26 -23.92 -11.15 -2.31
N ARG A 27 -25.17 -10.72 -2.51
CA ARG A 27 -26.23 -11.63 -2.96
C ARG A 27 -25.91 -12.23 -4.33
N GLU A 28 -25.42 -11.42 -5.25
CA GLU A 28 -25.07 -11.84 -6.61
C GLU A 28 -23.92 -12.85 -6.60
N ILE A 29 -22.91 -12.62 -5.75
CA ILE A 29 -21.77 -13.54 -5.55
C ILE A 29 -22.28 -14.88 -4.98
N VAL A 30 -23.06 -14.83 -3.90
CA VAL A 30 -23.54 -16.03 -3.20
C VAL A 30 -24.42 -16.89 -4.11
N GLU A 31 -25.38 -16.29 -4.78
CA GLU A 31 -26.25 -17.00 -5.73
C GLU A 31 -25.48 -17.44 -6.99
N GLY A 32 -24.49 -16.66 -7.40
CA GLY A 32 -23.58 -16.98 -8.51
C GLY A 32 -22.81 -18.27 -8.33
N ILE A 33 -22.33 -18.54 -7.12
CA ILE A 33 -21.59 -19.77 -6.77
C ILE A 33 -22.50 -20.92 -6.31
N GLY A 34 -23.82 -20.74 -6.36
CA GLY A 34 -24.81 -21.78 -6.06
C GLY A 34 -25.14 -21.95 -4.58
N LEU A 35 -24.80 -20.98 -3.75
CA LEU A 35 -25.15 -21.01 -2.33
C LEU A 35 -26.49 -20.35 -2.07
N ALA A 36 -27.21 -20.81 -1.04
CA ALA A 36 -28.43 -20.18 -0.58
C ALA A 36 -28.14 -18.85 0.11
N TRP A 37 -28.86 -17.79 -0.31
CA TRP A 37 -28.63 -16.43 0.22
C TRP A 37 -28.88 -16.29 1.73
N LYS A 38 -30.03 -16.80 2.22
CA LYS A 38 -30.43 -16.61 3.62
C LYS A 38 -29.36 -17.04 4.67
N PRO A 39 -28.74 -18.24 4.58
CA PRO A 39 -27.70 -18.64 5.52
C PRO A 39 -26.44 -17.77 5.43
N GLN A 40 -26.08 -17.34 4.22
CA GLN A 40 -24.90 -16.49 4.03
C GLN A 40 -25.15 -15.05 4.51
N TYR A 41 -26.33 -14.52 4.28
CA TYR A 41 -26.75 -13.24 4.84
C TYR A 41 -26.64 -13.23 6.36
N LYS A 42 -27.17 -14.27 7.04
CA LYS A 42 -27.05 -14.41 8.49
C LYS A 42 -25.61 -14.41 8.95
N LYS A 43 -24.72 -15.20 8.31
CA LYS A 43 -23.30 -15.23 8.64
C LYS A 43 -22.61 -13.86 8.45
N LEU A 44 -22.92 -13.15 7.38
CA LEU A 44 -22.36 -11.85 7.10
C LEU A 44 -22.82 -10.81 8.13
N THR A 45 -24.10 -10.83 8.52
CA THR A 45 -24.64 -9.92 9.52
C THR A 45 -24.14 -10.22 10.93
N GLU A 46 -23.93 -11.49 11.30
CA GLU A 46 -23.28 -11.89 12.56
C GLU A 46 -21.81 -11.48 12.63
N GLN A 47 -21.14 -11.34 11.48
CA GLN A 47 -19.74 -10.95 11.36
C GLN A 47 -19.58 -9.58 10.69
N TRP A 48 -20.50 -8.67 10.96
CA TRP A 48 -20.60 -7.37 10.32
C TRP A 48 -19.29 -6.60 10.28
N ASP A 49 -18.66 -6.41 11.43
CA ASP A 49 -17.40 -5.66 11.56
C ASP A 49 -16.21 -6.37 10.89
N LYS A 50 -16.17 -7.70 10.96
CA LYS A 50 -15.10 -8.50 10.33
C LYS A 50 -15.07 -8.29 8.81
N PHE A 51 -16.24 -8.28 8.17
CA PHE A 51 -16.35 -8.10 6.73
C PHE A 51 -16.57 -6.66 6.31
N ASN A 52 -16.72 -5.71 7.26
CA ASN A 52 -17.07 -4.32 6.99
C ASN A 52 -18.32 -4.24 6.08
N CYS A 53 -19.36 -4.95 6.48
CA CYS A 53 -20.61 -4.98 5.74
C CYS A 53 -21.24 -3.59 5.67
N TYR A 54 -21.93 -3.32 4.57
CA TYR A 54 -22.63 -2.06 4.38
C TYR A 54 -23.88 -2.27 3.54
N HIS A 55 -25.00 -1.63 3.92
CA HIS A 55 -26.20 -1.59 3.09
C HIS A 55 -26.09 -0.45 2.10
N MET A 56 -26.15 -0.75 0.82
CA MET A 56 -26.04 0.23 -0.26
C MET A 56 -27.24 0.13 -1.19
N THR A 57 -27.86 1.27 -1.47
CA THR A 57 -28.88 1.34 -2.52
C THR A 57 -28.20 1.49 -3.86
N THR A 58 -28.36 0.52 -4.72
CA THR A 58 -27.77 0.48 -6.06
C THR A 58 -28.73 -0.14 -7.07
N VAL A 59 -28.43 0.04 -8.36
CA VAL A 59 -29.21 -0.57 -9.44
C VAL A 59 -28.83 -2.04 -9.52
N ALA A 60 -29.81 -2.93 -9.29
CA ALA A 60 -29.65 -4.36 -9.44
C ALA A 60 -29.62 -4.76 -10.92
N GLN A 61 -29.28 -6.02 -11.23
CA GLN A 61 -29.26 -6.55 -12.61
C GLN A 61 -30.57 -6.40 -13.36
N ASP A 62 -31.68 -6.32 -12.63
CA ASP A 62 -33.02 -6.08 -13.21
C ASP A 62 -33.37 -4.60 -13.47
N GLY A 63 -32.34 -3.71 -13.32
CA GLY A 63 -32.49 -2.27 -13.54
C GLY A 63 -33.21 -1.50 -12.43
N LYS A 64 -33.59 -2.15 -11.33
CA LYS A 64 -34.32 -1.52 -10.21
C LYS A 64 -33.37 -1.14 -9.07
N ASN A 65 -33.61 0.00 -8.46
CA ASN A 65 -32.92 0.39 -7.23
C ASN A 65 -33.32 -0.53 -6.09
N ARG A 66 -32.33 -1.18 -5.48
CA ARG A 66 -32.51 -2.06 -4.32
C ARG A 66 -31.42 -1.79 -3.28
N GLU A 67 -31.81 -1.94 -2.04
CA GLU A 67 -30.85 -1.99 -0.95
C GLU A 67 -30.20 -3.36 -0.93
N MET A 68 -28.87 -3.39 -1.09
CA MET A 68 -28.09 -4.62 -1.14
C MET A 68 -27.03 -4.62 -0.04
N LEU A 69 -26.80 -5.79 0.56
CA LEU A 69 -25.69 -6.00 1.47
C LEU A 69 -24.39 -6.12 0.65
N CYS A 70 -23.46 -5.22 0.89
CA CYS A 70 -22.19 -5.14 0.20
C CYS A 70 -21.03 -5.31 1.18
N ILE A 71 -19.90 -5.82 0.69
CA ILE A 71 -18.62 -5.84 1.42
C ILE A 71 -17.53 -5.24 0.54
N PRO A 72 -16.46 -4.65 1.11
CA PRO A 72 -15.31 -4.22 0.34
C PRO A 72 -14.68 -5.41 -0.42
N ILE A 73 -14.29 -5.22 -1.68
CA ILE A 73 -13.66 -6.28 -2.50
C ILE A 73 -12.48 -6.93 -1.77
N LYS A 74 -11.66 -6.14 -1.06
CA LYS A 74 -10.54 -6.68 -0.27
C LYS A 74 -10.94 -7.68 0.82
N LYS A 75 -12.22 -7.69 1.23
CA LYS A 75 -12.76 -8.64 2.20
C LYS A 75 -13.38 -9.88 1.55
N LEU A 76 -13.67 -9.81 0.24
CA LEU A 76 -14.25 -10.93 -0.52
C LEU A 76 -13.35 -12.16 -0.47
N ASN A 77 -12.03 -11.99 -0.60
CA ASN A 77 -11.06 -13.07 -0.54
C ASN A 77 -11.16 -13.86 0.78
N GLY A 78 -11.25 -13.15 1.91
CA GLY A 78 -11.40 -13.80 3.22
C GLY A 78 -12.74 -14.53 3.38
N TRP A 79 -13.80 -14.06 2.74
CA TRP A 79 -15.10 -14.74 2.74
C TRP A 79 -15.05 -16.00 1.87
N LEU A 80 -14.50 -15.93 0.65
CA LEU A 80 -14.30 -17.09 -0.24
C LEU A 80 -13.43 -18.18 0.40
N PHE A 81 -12.37 -17.78 1.08
CA PHE A 81 -11.50 -18.69 1.81
C PHE A 81 -12.24 -19.50 2.89
N GLY A 82 -13.24 -18.91 3.55
CA GLY A 82 -14.05 -19.56 4.58
C GLY A 82 -15.20 -20.41 4.06
N LEU A 83 -15.36 -20.60 2.75
CA LEU A 83 -16.42 -21.42 2.17
C LEU A 83 -16.04 -22.90 2.19
N ASN A 84 -17.08 -23.77 2.27
CA ASN A 84 -16.89 -25.20 2.09
C ASN A 84 -17.09 -25.55 0.60
N PRO A 85 -16.05 -26.06 -0.09
CA PRO A 85 -16.12 -26.38 -1.51
C PRO A 85 -17.20 -27.44 -1.86
N ASN A 86 -17.57 -28.29 -0.91
CA ASN A 86 -18.63 -29.29 -1.13
C ASN A 86 -20.05 -28.70 -1.12
N LYS A 87 -20.21 -27.42 -0.80
CA LYS A 87 -21.52 -26.73 -0.75
C LYS A 87 -21.73 -25.77 -1.92
N VAL A 88 -20.72 -25.54 -2.73
CA VAL A 88 -20.84 -24.71 -3.94
C VAL A 88 -21.27 -25.58 -5.13
N ARG A 89 -21.60 -24.93 -6.25
CA ARG A 89 -21.88 -25.62 -7.51
C ARG A 89 -20.73 -26.55 -7.89
N THR A 90 -21.06 -27.72 -8.42
CA THR A 90 -20.08 -28.78 -8.76
C THR A 90 -19.02 -28.30 -9.76
N ASP A 91 -19.40 -27.46 -10.73
CA ASP A 91 -18.52 -26.88 -11.75
C ASP A 91 -17.52 -25.84 -11.17
N LEU A 92 -17.78 -25.32 -9.97
CA LEU A 92 -16.95 -24.32 -9.30
C LEU A 92 -16.13 -24.92 -8.13
N LYS A 93 -16.38 -26.19 -7.76
CA LYS A 93 -15.75 -26.83 -6.62
C LYS A 93 -14.23 -26.82 -6.74
N GLU A 94 -13.70 -27.37 -7.84
CA GLU A 94 -12.26 -27.46 -8.10
C GLU A 94 -11.61 -26.06 -8.15
N ARG A 95 -12.28 -25.10 -8.78
CA ARG A 95 -11.76 -23.71 -8.83
C ARG A 95 -11.67 -23.08 -7.44
N LEU A 96 -12.64 -23.36 -6.56
CA LEU A 96 -12.61 -22.83 -5.19
C LEU A 96 -11.54 -23.54 -4.35
N GLU A 97 -11.35 -24.87 -4.51
CA GLU A 97 -10.29 -25.63 -3.86
C GLU A 97 -8.91 -25.10 -4.28
N ASN A 98 -8.67 -24.91 -5.56
CA ASN A 98 -7.42 -24.36 -6.08
C ASN A 98 -7.19 -22.93 -5.56
N TYR A 99 -8.21 -22.07 -5.54
CA TYR A 99 -8.12 -20.73 -4.98
C TYR A 99 -7.73 -20.75 -3.49
N GLN A 100 -8.33 -21.65 -2.70
CA GLN A 100 -8.01 -21.76 -1.28
C GLN A 100 -6.57 -22.25 -1.07
N GLU A 101 -6.09 -23.19 -1.88
CA GLU A 101 -4.70 -23.65 -1.83
C GLU A 101 -3.71 -22.54 -2.21
N GLU A 102 -3.98 -21.79 -3.27
CA GLU A 102 -3.18 -20.61 -3.64
C GLU A 102 -3.12 -19.57 -2.51
N CYS A 103 -4.22 -19.36 -1.79
CA CYS A 103 -4.25 -18.48 -0.63
C CYS A 103 -3.35 -19.00 0.52
N PHE A 104 -3.32 -20.32 0.78
CA PHE A 104 -2.41 -20.90 1.77
C PHE A 104 -0.96 -20.69 1.39
N LEU A 105 -0.60 -20.96 0.13
CA LEU A 105 0.76 -20.75 -0.37
C LEU A 105 1.18 -19.29 -0.29
N ALA A 106 0.32 -18.36 -0.71
CA ALA A 106 0.59 -16.94 -0.64
C ALA A 106 0.77 -16.44 0.82
N LEU A 107 0.00 -16.97 1.77
CA LEU A 107 0.17 -16.67 3.20
C LEU A 107 1.47 -17.25 3.75
N TRP A 108 1.82 -18.45 3.35
CA TRP A 108 3.08 -19.07 3.72
C TRP A 108 4.28 -18.26 3.22
N ASP A 109 4.29 -17.90 1.94
CA ASP A 109 5.33 -17.07 1.34
C ASP A 109 5.43 -15.69 2.02
N TYR A 110 4.29 -15.10 2.35
CA TYR A 110 4.26 -13.83 3.10
C TYR A 110 4.93 -13.94 4.47
N TRP A 111 4.67 -15.02 5.22
CA TRP A 111 5.23 -15.19 6.56
C TRP A 111 6.69 -15.64 6.55
N THR A 112 7.09 -16.48 5.61
CA THR A 112 8.45 -17.01 5.53
C THR A 112 9.40 -16.03 4.82
N GLU A 113 9.11 -15.68 3.57
CA GLU A 113 9.98 -14.83 2.76
C GLU A 113 9.69 -13.33 2.95
N GLY A 114 8.45 -12.95 3.08
CA GLY A 114 8.06 -11.55 3.20
C GLY A 114 8.51 -10.88 4.49
N ILE A 115 8.63 -11.62 5.60
CA ILE A 115 9.22 -11.12 6.85
C ILE A 115 10.73 -10.98 6.68
N ALA A 116 11.41 -11.99 6.15
CA ALA A 116 12.85 -11.96 5.91
C ALA A 116 13.25 -10.79 4.99
N ARG A 117 12.52 -10.56 3.90
CA ARG A 117 12.75 -9.42 3.00
C ARG A 117 12.55 -8.06 3.69
N ARG A 118 11.56 -7.94 4.57
CA ARG A 118 11.34 -6.69 5.34
C ARG A 118 12.45 -6.39 6.30
N ASP A 119 12.96 -7.40 6.98
CA ASP A 119 14.08 -7.23 7.91
C ASP A 119 15.38 -6.90 7.16
N GLU A 120 15.63 -7.51 6.01
CA GLU A 120 16.74 -7.15 5.13
C GLU A 120 16.66 -5.68 4.68
N VAL A 121 15.48 -5.22 4.24
CA VAL A 121 15.27 -3.82 3.83
C VAL A 121 15.48 -2.86 5.01
N LYS A 122 14.99 -3.19 6.21
CA LYS A 122 15.22 -2.39 7.41
C LYS A 122 16.73 -2.27 7.73
N ASN A 123 17.43 -3.39 7.66
CA ASN A 123 18.89 -3.41 7.93
C ASN A 123 19.66 -2.59 6.90
N LYS A 124 19.34 -2.72 5.62
CA LYS A 124 19.93 -1.90 4.54
C LYS A 124 19.64 -0.41 4.73
N LEU A 125 18.43 -0.06 5.15
CA LEU A 125 18.05 1.33 5.42
C LEU A 125 18.78 1.91 6.64
N ALA A 126 18.94 1.12 7.70
CA ALA A 126 19.70 1.52 8.88
C ALA A 126 21.16 1.81 8.52
N LEU A 127 21.79 0.89 7.80
CA LEU A 127 23.17 1.06 7.32
C LEU A 127 23.32 2.29 6.41
N TRP A 128 22.38 2.54 5.53
CA TRP A 128 22.38 3.73 4.68
C TRP A 128 22.28 5.03 5.50
N LYS A 129 21.39 5.05 6.51
CA LYS A 129 21.26 6.21 7.41
C LYS A 129 22.56 6.49 8.15
N GLN A 130 23.25 5.47 8.65
CA GLN A 130 24.54 5.61 9.30
C GLN A 130 25.58 6.21 8.35
N LYS A 131 25.74 5.63 7.15
CA LYS A 131 26.67 6.14 6.13
C LYS A 131 26.37 7.60 5.74
N LYS A 132 25.10 7.95 5.65
CA LYS A 132 24.67 9.33 5.36
C LYS A 132 25.05 10.29 6.49
N ALA A 133 24.88 9.89 7.75
CA ALA A 133 25.28 10.69 8.90
C ALA A 133 26.80 10.93 8.92
N GLU A 134 27.59 9.88 8.73
CA GLU A 134 29.07 9.96 8.63
C GLU A 134 29.53 10.88 7.48
N TYR A 135 28.87 10.76 6.32
CA TYR A 135 29.13 11.66 5.19
C TYR A 135 28.82 13.11 5.53
N THR A 136 27.67 13.37 6.17
CA THR A 136 27.25 14.73 6.53
C THR A 136 28.22 15.36 7.53
N GLN A 137 28.70 14.58 8.52
CA GLN A 137 29.73 15.04 9.47
C GLN A 137 31.00 15.42 8.77
N ARG A 138 31.55 14.52 7.94
CA ARG A 138 32.82 14.79 7.18
C ARG A 138 32.65 15.97 6.23
N ALA A 139 31.52 16.15 5.60
CA ALA A 139 31.22 17.28 4.73
C ALA A 139 31.21 18.59 5.53
N GLY A 140 30.62 18.58 6.72
CA GLY A 140 30.62 19.72 7.63
C GLY A 140 32.04 20.14 8.10
N GLU A 141 32.84 19.15 8.45
CA GLU A 141 34.25 19.40 8.84
C GLU A 141 35.08 20.02 7.70
N ARG A 142 34.96 19.48 6.49
CA ARG A 142 35.57 20.01 5.29
C ARG A 142 35.08 21.43 4.94
N GLY A 143 33.79 21.68 5.14
CA GLY A 143 33.20 23.00 4.97
C GLY A 143 33.80 24.05 5.92
N LYS A 144 34.01 23.70 7.19
CA LYS A 144 34.68 24.56 8.18
C LYS A 144 36.13 24.86 7.78
N LEU A 145 36.92 23.85 7.37
CA LEU A 145 38.27 24.02 6.88
C LEU A 145 38.34 24.94 5.66
N LEU A 146 37.42 24.76 4.71
CA LEU A 146 37.35 25.64 3.54
C LEU A 146 37.07 27.09 3.93
N GLN A 147 36.22 27.32 4.93
CA GLN A 147 35.91 28.66 5.41
C GLN A 147 37.11 29.31 6.11
N GLN A 148 37.88 28.54 6.88
CA GLN A 148 39.13 28.99 7.47
C GLN A 148 40.16 29.42 6.39
N CYS A 149 40.37 28.57 5.39
CA CYS A 149 41.25 28.93 4.26
C CYS A 149 40.81 30.21 3.53
N LYS A 150 39.49 30.43 3.36
CA LYS A 150 38.99 31.67 2.76
C LYS A 150 39.26 32.90 3.62
N SER A 151 39.11 32.78 4.94
CA SER A 151 39.42 33.88 5.85
C SER A 151 40.90 34.22 5.90
N GLU A 152 41.77 33.19 5.90
CA GLU A 152 43.23 33.34 5.81
C GLU A 152 43.65 34.03 4.52
N LYS A 153 43.08 33.60 3.39
CA LYS A 153 43.35 34.25 2.10
C LYS A 153 42.95 35.76 2.12
N GLN A 154 41.81 36.08 2.69
CA GLN A 154 41.39 37.48 2.81
C GLN A 154 42.28 38.30 3.73
N ALA A 155 42.84 37.69 4.80
CA ALA A 155 43.81 38.36 5.67
C ALA A 155 45.11 38.64 4.93
N LEU A 156 45.66 37.69 4.20
CA LEU A 156 46.85 37.85 3.38
C LEU A 156 46.67 38.90 2.27
N GLU A 157 45.50 38.95 1.64
CA GLU A 157 45.20 39.98 0.64
C GLU A 157 45.16 41.39 1.25
N ARG A 158 44.65 41.57 2.47
CA ARG A 158 44.68 42.84 3.20
C ARG A 158 46.13 43.25 3.58
N GLU A 159 46.89 42.29 4.06
CA GLU A 159 48.31 42.52 4.38
C GLU A 159 49.09 42.97 3.16
N LEU A 160 48.88 42.30 2.01
CA LEU A 160 49.51 42.68 0.75
C LEU A 160 49.11 44.12 0.33
N LEU A 161 47.88 44.54 0.52
CA LEU A 161 47.42 45.89 0.24
C LEU A 161 48.12 46.91 1.15
N GLN A 162 48.29 46.62 2.43
CA GLN A 162 49.03 47.45 3.37
C GLN A 162 50.48 47.61 2.97
N ILE A 163 51.17 46.55 2.60
CA ILE A 163 52.58 46.58 2.14
C ILE A 163 52.70 47.43 0.89
N LYS A 164 51.83 47.28 -0.08
CA LYS A 164 51.79 48.11 -1.31
C LYS A 164 51.54 49.61 -1.03
N GLN A 165 50.72 49.93 -0.04
CA GLN A 165 50.50 51.33 0.36
C GLN A 165 51.74 51.92 1.01
N LEU A 166 52.48 51.18 1.84
CA LEU A 166 53.73 51.63 2.44
C LEU A 166 54.83 51.83 1.38
N ASP A 167 54.92 50.98 0.36
CA ASP A 167 55.88 51.08 -0.74
C ASP A 167 55.64 52.36 -1.60
N LEU A 168 54.39 52.78 -1.76
CA LEU A 168 54.02 54.03 -2.41
C LEU A 168 54.45 55.27 -1.65
N PHE A 169 54.61 55.23 -0.32
CA PHE A 169 55.05 56.33 0.52
C PHE A 169 56.57 56.41 0.64
N VAL A 170 57.30 55.32 0.38
CA VAL A 170 58.77 55.28 0.44
C VAL A 170 59.42 55.80 -0.87
N ASN A 171 58.67 55.80 -1.99
CA ASN A 171 59.14 56.24 -3.29
C ASN A 171 58.70 57.66 -3.68
N LEU A 172 58.25 58.47 -2.70
CA LEU A 172 58.02 59.91 -2.77
C LEU A 172 59.13 60.64 -2.01
#